data_7325ead5afd5476a0d52c8ee482e7234
#
_entry.id   7325ead5afd5476a0d52c8ee482e7234
#
_cell.length_a   1.000
_cell.length_b   1.000
_cell.length_c   1.000
_cell.angle_alpha   90.00
_cell.angle_beta   90.00
_cell.angle_gamma   90.00
#
_symmetry.space_group_name_H-M   'P 1'
#
loop_
_entity.id
_entity.type
_entity.pdbx_description
1 polymer ?
#
loop_
_entity_poly.entity_id
_entity_poly.type
_entity_poly.pdbx_seq_one_letter_code
_entity_poly.pdbx_strand_id
1 'polypeptide(L)'
;VAVVAEVLQQLYDKGEFYQDEYVGFYSAKQETFLTEKDRNEDGVFDPIYGEVQELREKNYYFKLGQHQQWLIDYIDANPDFVAPDYRRNEVLGFLKNETLEDLCISRPKERLEWGIPLPFDTDYVTYVWFDALTNYLSIPRSRGEEAELWPADIHVIGKDILKFHAVYWPIMLKAADLE
;
A
#
# COMPACT_ATOMS: atom_id res chain seq x y z
N VAL A 1 -10.03 -13.95 -2.41
CA VAL A 1 -10.86 -13.21 -1.41
C VAL A 1 -10.59 -13.72 0.01
N ALA A 2 -10.78 -15.03 0.30
CA ALA A 2 -10.64 -15.54 1.68
C ALA A 2 -9.26 -15.27 2.30
N VAL A 3 -8.18 -15.55 1.58
CA VAL A 3 -6.80 -15.31 2.06
C VAL A 3 -6.54 -13.82 2.31
N VAL A 4 -7.04 -12.94 1.44
CA VAL A 4 -6.91 -11.50 1.64
C VAL A 4 -7.62 -11.05 2.92
N ALA A 5 -8.84 -11.54 3.15
CA ALA A 5 -9.60 -11.24 4.37
C ALA A 5 -8.89 -11.79 5.62
N GLU A 6 -8.30 -12.98 5.54
CA GLU A 6 -7.50 -13.56 6.64
C GLU A 6 -6.29 -12.68 6.99
N VAL A 7 -5.51 -12.26 6.00
CA VAL A 7 -4.34 -11.39 6.20
C VAL A 7 -4.76 -10.02 6.75
N LEU A 8 -5.84 -9.43 6.23
CA LEU A 8 -6.38 -8.17 6.73
C LEU A 8 -6.82 -8.29 8.19
N GLN A 9 -7.52 -9.38 8.56
CA GLN A 9 -7.95 -9.59 9.94
C GLN A 9 -6.75 -9.77 10.88
N GLN A 10 -5.77 -10.57 10.47
CA GLN A 10 -4.55 -10.80 11.25
C GLN A 10 -3.80 -9.49 11.53
N LEU A 11 -3.63 -8.63 10.54
CA LEU A 11 -2.99 -7.33 10.71
C LEU A 11 -3.81 -6.38 11.60
N TYR A 12 -5.14 -6.42 11.48
CA TYR A 12 -6.02 -5.64 12.33
C TYR A 12 -5.90 -6.07 13.80
N ASP A 13 -5.93 -7.36 14.07
CA ASP A 13 -5.82 -7.92 15.42
C ASP A 13 -4.46 -7.62 16.07
N LYS A 14 -3.41 -7.47 15.26
CA LYS A 14 -2.07 -7.02 15.69
C LYS A 14 -1.98 -5.49 15.91
N GLY A 15 -3.03 -4.74 15.57
CA GLY A 15 -3.02 -3.29 15.69
C GLY A 15 -2.17 -2.56 14.64
N GLU A 16 -1.92 -3.22 13.50
CA GLU A 16 -1.18 -2.64 12.37
C GLU A 16 -2.00 -1.63 11.57
N PHE A 17 -3.32 -1.54 11.80
CA PHE A 17 -4.20 -0.58 11.17
C PHE A 17 -4.74 0.44 12.17
N TYR A 18 -5.01 1.64 11.66
CA TYR A 18 -5.75 2.69 12.36
C TYR A 18 -6.67 3.42 11.38
N GLN A 19 -7.67 4.11 11.90
CA GLN A 19 -8.51 5.00 11.11
C GLN A 19 -8.00 6.44 11.23
N ASP A 20 -7.97 7.14 10.08
CA ASP A 20 -7.73 8.57 10.05
C ASP A 20 -8.60 9.24 8.98
N GLU A 21 -8.83 10.54 9.15
CA GLU A 21 -9.58 11.35 8.21
C GLU A 21 -8.62 11.96 7.19
N TYR A 22 -8.78 11.56 5.94
CA TYR A 22 -8.13 12.24 4.83
C TYR A 22 -8.93 13.49 4.47
N VAL A 23 -8.28 14.62 4.51
CA VAL A 23 -8.81 15.87 3.97
C VAL A 23 -8.02 16.17 2.70
N GLY A 24 -8.70 16.12 1.57
CA GLY A 24 -8.07 16.35 0.27
C GLY A 24 -8.94 17.21 -0.61
N PHE A 25 -8.42 17.56 -1.75
CA PHE A 25 -9.12 18.37 -2.74
C PHE A 25 -9.36 17.53 -3.98
N TYR A 26 -10.52 17.63 -4.57
CA TYR A 26 -10.88 16.88 -5.76
C TYR A 26 -11.37 17.82 -6.86
N SER A 27 -10.77 17.69 -8.02
CA SER A 27 -11.23 18.34 -9.25
C SER A 27 -12.17 17.42 -10.00
N ALA A 28 -13.45 17.73 -10.03
CA ALA A 28 -14.42 16.99 -10.81
C ALA A 28 -14.16 17.11 -12.33
N LYS A 29 -13.58 18.23 -12.76
CA LYS A 29 -13.28 18.51 -14.16
C LYS A 29 -12.12 17.67 -14.70
N GLN A 30 -11.10 17.44 -13.86
CA GLN A 30 -9.91 16.67 -14.23
C GLN A 30 -9.96 15.22 -13.68
N GLU A 31 -11.02 14.89 -12.92
CA GLU A 31 -11.21 13.59 -12.27
C GLU A 31 -9.97 13.16 -11.45
N THR A 32 -9.34 14.13 -10.76
CA THR A 32 -8.10 13.88 -10.00
C THR A 32 -8.15 14.48 -8.61
N PHE A 33 -7.40 13.85 -7.71
CA PHE A 33 -7.12 14.41 -6.40
C PHE A 33 -5.99 15.42 -6.47
N LEU A 34 -6.13 16.48 -5.70
CA LEU A 34 -5.17 17.56 -5.58
C LEU A 34 -4.66 17.63 -4.14
N THR A 35 -3.44 18.08 -3.98
CA THR A 35 -2.79 18.31 -2.71
C THR A 35 -2.53 19.80 -2.50
N GLU A 36 -2.11 20.21 -1.30
CA GLU A 36 -1.67 21.58 -1.06
C GLU A 36 -0.52 22.02 -1.98
N LYS A 37 0.29 21.08 -2.49
CA LYS A 37 1.39 21.35 -3.43
C LYS A 37 0.91 21.79 -4.83
N ASP A 38 -0.35 21.49 -5.16
CA ASP A 38 -0.96 21.85 -6.43
C ASP A 38 -1.55 23.26 -6.42
N ARG A 39 -1.47 23.96 -5.28
CA ARG A 39 -1.81 25.37 -5.15
C ARG A 39 -0.63 26.24 -5.63
N ASN A 40 -0.96 27.37 -6.23
CA ASN A 40 0.02 28.39 -6.56
C ASN A 40 0.50 29.17 -5.31
N GLU A 41 1.41 30.13 -5.51
CA GLU A 41 1.94 30.98 -4.43
C GLU A 41 0.88 31.78 -3.68
N ASP A 42 -0.27 32.04 -4.31
CA ASP A 42 -1.41 32.74 -3.72
C ASP A 42 -2.35 31.79 -2.94
N GLY A 43 -2.01 30.48 -2.87
CA GLY A 43 -2.81 29.45 -2.19
C GLY A 43 -4.07 29.03 -2.96
N VAL A 44 -4.15 29.33 -4.27
CA VAL A 44 -5.31 29.03 -5.11
C VAL A 44 -4.95 27.90 -6.10
N PHE A 45 -5.90 27.03 -6.38
CA PHE A 45 -5.74 26.01 -7.42
C PHE A 45 -5.83 26.63 -8.81
N ASP A 46 -5.05 26.11 -9.75
CA ASP A 46 -5.07 26.57 -11.15
C ASP A 46 -6.49 26.39 -11.73
N PRO A 47 -7.01 27.39 -12.48
CA PRO A 47 -8.32 27.32 -13.14
C PRO A 47 -8.53 26.12 -14.07
N ILE A 48 -7.45 25.44 -14.48
CA ILE A 48 -7.52 24.19 -15.25
C ILE A 48 -8.29 23.10 -14.50
N TYR A 49 -8.21 23.10 -13.17
CA TYR A 49 -8.88 22.14 -12.30
C TYR A 49 -10.40 22.41 -12.15
N GLY A 50 -10.89 23.59 -12.59
CA GLY A 50 -12.29 23.97 -12.45
C GLY A 50 -12.69 24.14 -10.99
N GLU A 51 -13.93 23.75 -10.66
CA GLU A 51 -14.39 23.76 -9.28
C GLU A 51 -13.72 22.63 -8.50
N VAL A 52 -12.98 22.99 -7.46
CA VAL A 52 -12.29 22.07 -6.56
C VAL A 52 -13.10 21.92 -5.29
N GLN A 53 -13.45 20.70 -4.94
CA GLN A 53 -14.22 20.37 -3.74
C GLN A 53 -13.28 19.82 -2.66
N GLU A 54 -13.43 20.30 -1.43
CA GLU A 54 -12.82 19.67 -0.27
C GLU A 54 -13.56 18.36 0.03
N LEU A 55 -12.85 17.26 0.02
CA LEU A 55 -13.36 15.96 0.37
C LEU A 55 -12.78 15.52 1.70
N ARG A 56 -13.63 15.14 2.62
CA ARG A 56 -13.29 14.51 3.88
C ARG A 56 -13.70 13.06 3.82
N GLU A 57 -12.75 12.17 4.02
CA GLU A 57 -13.00 10.74 3.95
C GLU A 57 -12.23 10.03 5.04
N LYS A 58 -12.94 9.28 5.89
CA LYS A 58 -12.30 8.37 6.82
C LYS A 58 -11.84 7.13 6.08
N ASN A 59 -10.61 6.72 6.34
CA ASN A 59 -10.04 5.50 5.77
C ASN A 59 -9.20 4.77 6.81
N TYR A 60 -8.96 3.50 6.54
CA TYR A 60 -7.98 2.70 7.28
C TYR A 60 -6.60 2.86 6.66
N TYR A 61 -5.61 3.00 7.53
CA TYR A 61 -4.20 3.13 7.17
C TYR A 61 -3.40 2.00 7.79
N PHE A 62 -2.50 1.43 7.00
CA PHE A 62 -1.50 0.48 7.47
C PHE A 62 -0.27 1.23 7.94
N LYS A 63 0.21 0.93 9.15
CA LYS A 63 1.37 1.55 9.79
C LYS A 63 2.69 1.19 9.10
N LEU A 64 2.76 1.47 7.81
CA LEU A 64 3.90 1.11 6.96
C LEU A 64 5.20 1.75 7.44
N GLY A 65 5.12 3.03 7.89
CA GLY A 65 6.27 3.81 8.32
C GLY A 65 7.02 3.22 9.51
N GLN A 66 6.33 2.55 10.44
CA GLN A 66 6.99 1.94 11.61
C GLN A 66 7.96 0.81 11.25
N HIS A 67 7.81 0.20 10.08
CA HIS A 67 8.65 -0.90 9.59
C HIS A 67 9.82 -0.44 8.71
N GLN A 68 9.94 0.87 8.44
CA GLN A 68 10.95 1.42 7.53
C GLN A 68 12.37 1.02 7.91
N GLN A 69 12.75 1.17 9.19
CA GLN A 69 14.10 0.84 9.64
C GLN A 69 14.39 -0.64 9.52
N TRP A 70 13.43 -1.50 9.87
CA TRP A 70 13.58 -2.94 9.67
C TRP A 70 13.87 -3.30 8.22
N LEU A 71 13.15 -2.69 7.27
CA LEU A 71 13.36 -2.98 5.84
C LEU A 71 14.73 -2.49 5.35
N ILE A 72 15.20 -1.34 5.80
CA ILE A 72 16.55 -0.84 5.50
C ILE A 72 17.61 -1.87 5.96
N ASP A 73 17.51 -2.30 7.22
CA ASP A 73 18.44 -3.25 7.83
C ASP A 73 18.39 -4.60 7.10
N TYR A 74 17.20 -5.04 6.71
CA TYR A 74 16.99 -6.28 5.96
C TYR A 74 17.64 -6.23 4.58
N ILE A 75 17.45 -5.16 3.81
CA ILE A 75 18.04 -4.99 2.47
C ILE A 75 19.58 -4.86 2.58
N ASP A 76 20.09 -4.14 3.58
CA ASP A 76 21.52 -3.99 3.80
C ASP A 76 22.17 -5.34 4.18
N ALA A 77 21.47 -6.19 4.94
CA ALA A 77 21.94 -7.52 5.32
C ALA A 77 21.80 -8.58 4.19
N ASN A 78 20.90 -8.34 3.23
CA ASN A 78 20.60 -9.27 2.13
C ASN A 78 20.81 -8.58 0.77
N PRO A 79 22.04 -8.43 0.30
CA PRO A 79 22.37 -7.64 -0.89
C PRO A 79 21.71 -8.14 -2.18
N ASP A 80 21.34 -9.42 -2.24
CA ASP A 80 20.68 -10.04 -3.40
C ASP A 80 19.14 -9.92 -3.36
N PHE A 81 18.57 -9.35 -2.28
CA PHE A 81 17.12 -9.23 -2.13
C PHE A 81 16.48 -8.35 -3.21
N VAL A 82 17.17 -7.30 -3.65
CA VAL A 82 16.76 -6.45 -4.77
C VAL A 82 17.85 -6.43 -5.82
N ALA A 83 17.59 -6.98 -6.99
CA ALA A 83 18.52 -7.02 -8.10
C ALA A 83 17.95 -6.30 -9.34
N PRO A 84 18.81 -5.69 -10.18
CA PRO A 84 20.26 -5.51 -10.02
C PRO A 84 20.62 -4.39 -9.02
N ASP A 85 21.88 -4.28 -8.66
CA ASP A 85 22.39 -3.36 -7.61
C ASP A 85 21.91 -1.92 -7.72
N TYR A 86 21.79 -1.37 -8.92
CA TYR A 86 21.31 0.00 -9.08
C TYR A 86 19.83 0.16 -8.63
N ARG A 87 19.03 -0.90 -8.73
CA ARG A 87 17.65 -0.89 -8.22
C ARG A 87 17.62 -1.02 -6.70
N ARG A 88 18.51 -1.82 -6.13
CA ARG A 88 18.70 -1.86 -4.67
C ARG A 88 19.08 -0.49 -4.14
N ASN A 89 20.03 0.18 -4.80
CA ASN A 89 20.46 1.52 -4.40
C ASN A 89 19.33 2.57 -4.53
N GLU A 90 18.48 2.44 -5.54
CA GLU A 90 17.29 3.29 -5.71
C GLU A 90 16.31 3.12 -4.54
N VAL A 91 16.01 1.86 -4.17
CA VAL A 91 15.12 1.55 -3.03
C VAL A 91 15.72 2.04 -1.71
N LEU A 92 17.00 1.75 -1.45
CA LEU A 92 17.68 2.21 -0.24
C LEU A 92 17.79 3.75 -0.20
N GLY A 93 18.06 4.38 -1.34
CA GLY A 93 18.08 5.84 -1.45
C GLY A 93 16.73 6.45 -1.09
N PHE A 94 15.64 5.89 -1.60
CA PHE A 94 14.28 6.29 -1.22
C PHE A 94 14.05 6.11 0.28
N LEU A 95 14.31 4.92 0.82
CA LEU A 95 14.06 4.61 2.23
C LEU A 95 14.94 5.41 3.21
N LYS A 96 16.17 5.78 2.84
CA LYS A 96 17.10 6.51 3.72
C LYS A 96 16.90 8.02 3.67
N ASN A 97 16.35 8.57 2.59
CA ASN A 97 16.20 10.01 2.40
C ASN A 97 14.76 10.53 2.62
N GLU A 98 13.76 9.63 2.58
CA GLU A 98 12.36 10.00 2.73
C GLU A 98 11.74 9.25 3.92
N THR A 99 10.81 9.90 4.61
CA THR A 99 9.97 9.22 5.61
C THR A 99 8.90 8.42 4.87
N LEU A 100 8.82 7.14 5.15
CA LEU A 100 7.82 6.27 4.58
C LEU A 100 6.46 6.57 5.22
N GLU A 101 5.55 7.11 4.44
CA GLU A 101 4.18 7.39 4.88
C GLU A 101 3.37 6.11 5.02
N ASP A 102 2.41 6.13 5.94
CA ASP A 102 1.48 5.03 6.13
C ASP A 102 0.58 4.85 4.91
N LEU A 103 0.25 3.61 4.61
CA LEU A 103 -0.48 3.25 3.40
C LEU A 103 -1.99 3.23 3.64
N CYS A 104 -2.74 4.07 2.93
CA CYS A 104 -4.19 3.98 2.90
C CYS A 104 -4.62 2.66 2.24
N ILE A 105 -5.33 1.81 2.98
CA ILE A 105 -5.71 0.44 2.56
C ILE A 105 -7.20 0.28 2.28
N SER A 106 -8.00 1.30 2.46
CA SER A 106 -9.45 1.20 2.32
C SER A 106 -10.06 2.28 1.45
N ARG A 107 -11.29 2.04 1.04
CA ARG A 107 -12.22 3.03 0.50
C ARG A 107 -13.61 2.77 1.07
N PRO A 108 -14.39 3.81 1.38
CA PRO A 108 -15.79 3.65 1.74
C PRO A 108 -16.55 2.94 0.63
N LYS A 109 -17.38 1.97 1.01
CA LYS A 109 -18.17 1.18 0.05
C LYS A 109 -19.13 2.02 -0.78
N GLU A 110 -19.59 3.14 -0.24
CA GLU A 110 -20.42 4.11 -0.96
C GLU A 110 -19.73 4.70 -2.20
N ARG A 111 -18.39 4.76 -2.18
CA ARG A 111 -17.58 5.26 -3.31
C ARG A 111 -17.07 4.17 -4.22
N LEU A 112 -16.89 2.97 -3.69
CA LEU A 112 -16.37 1.82 -4.43
C LEU A 112 -17.23 0.59 -4.09
N GLU A 113 -18.28 0.37 -4.87
CA GLU A 113 -19.22 -0.73 -4.63
C GLU A 113 -18.59 -2.12 -4.84
N TRP A 114 -17.56 -2.19 -5.68
CA TRP A 114 -16.82 -3.43 -5.93
C TRP A 114 -15.48 -3.41 -5.17
N GLY A 115 -15.13 -4.51 -4.61
CA GLY A 115 -13.89 -4.68 -3.83
C GLY A 115 -14.08 -5.76 -2.77
N ILE A 116 -12.98 -6.14 -2.12
CA ILE A 116 -13.04 -7.09 -1.01
C ILE A 116 -13.41 -6.30 0.24
N PRO A 117 -14.55 -6.60 0.89
CA PRO A 117 -14.91 -5.94 2.15
C PRO A 117 -13.84 -6.20 3.22
N LEU A 118 -13.57 -5.19 4.05
CA LEU A 118 -12.73 -5.38 5.22
C LEU A 118 -13.45 -6.30 6.21
N PRO A 119 -12.81 -7.37 6.71
CA PRO A 119 -13.49 -8.33 7.59
C PRO A 119 -13.90 -7.74 8.93
N PHE A 120 -13.22 -6.71 9.41
CA PHE A 120 -13.46 -6.01 10.65
C PHE A 120 -14.35 -4.76 10.51
N ASP A 121 -14.63 -4.32 9.26
CA ASP A 121 -15.51 -3.17 8.98
C ASP A 121 -16.07 -3.26 7.54
N THR A 122 -17.28 -3.78 7.40
CA THR A 122 -17.91 -4.06 6.10
C THR A 122 -18.42 -2.83 5.35
N ASP A 123 -18.34 -1.64 5.95
CA ASP A 123 -18.65 -0.37 5.29
C ASP A 123 -17.48 0.11 4.41
N TYR A 124 -16.36 -0.58 4.48
CA TYR A 124 -15.16 -0.34 3.68
C TYR A 124 -14.78 -1.55 2.83
N VAL A 125 -14.16 -1.25 1.69
CA VAL A 125 -13.51 -2.25 0.83
C VAL A 125 -12.01 -2.00 0.78
N THR A 126 -11.22 -3.06 0.56
CA THR A 126 -9.76 -2.92 0.48
C THR A 126 -9.33 -2.22 -0.80
N TYR A 127 -8.29 -1.43 -0.69
CA TYR A 127 -7.65 -0.78 -1.83
C TYR A 127 -6.76 -1.75 -2.61
N VAL A 128 -6.69 -1.54 -3.91
CA VAL A 128 -6.16 -2.50 -4.91
C VAL A 128 -4.79 -3.10 -4.60
N TRP A 129 -3.85 -2.32 -4.06
CA TRP A 129 -2.49 -2.84 -3.86
C TRP A 129 -2.38 -3.85 -2.73
N PHE A 130 -3.22 -3.75 -1.71
CA PHE A 130 -3.24 -4.75 -0.64
C PHE A 130 -3.77 -6.10 -1.16
N ASP A 131 -4.81 -6.06 -1.97
CA ASP A 131 -5.35 -7.25 -2.63
C ASP A 131 -4.37 -7.81 -3.67
N ALA A 132 -3.85 -6.95 -4.55
CA ALA A 132 -2.98 -7.35 -5.65
C ALA A 132 -1.69 -8.05 -5.17
N LEU A 133 -1.04 -7.56 -4.12
CA LEU A 133 0.18 -8.17 -3.58
C LEU A 133 -0.11 -9.50 -2.87
N THR A 134 -1.21 -9.59 -2.13
CA THR A 134 -1.60 -10.83 -1.45
C THR A 134 -1.89 -11.99 -2.42
N ASN A 135 -2.04 -11.71 -3.70
CA ASN A 135 -2.23 -12.75 -4.73
C ASN A 135 -1.03 -13.73 -4.80
N TYR A 136 0.19 -13.31 -4.51
CA TYR A 136 1.35 -14.19 -4.45
C TYR A 136 1.23 -15.31 -3.40
N LEU A 137 0.50 -15.05 -2.33
CA LEU A 137 0.18 -16.03 -1.29
C LEU A 137 -1.14 -16.78 -1.61
N SER A 138 -2.16 -16.05 -2.08
CA SER A 138 -3.51 -16.59 -2.22
C SER A 138 -3.63 -17.63 -3.33
N ILE A 139 -2.83 -17.54 -4.39
CA ILE A 139 -2.85 -18.51 -5.49
C ILE A 139 -2.27 -19.85 -5.04
N PRO A 140 -1.05 -19.96 -4.47
CA PRO A 140 -0.54 -21.21 -3.93
C PRO A 140 -1.49 -21.86 -2.91
N ARG A 141 -2.02 -21.08 -1.96
CA ARG A 141 -2.99 -21.59 -0.97
C ARG A 141 -4.26 -22.15 -1.61
N SER A 142 -4.82 -21.45 -2.58
CA SER A 142 -6.07 -21.88 -3.24
C SER A 142 -5.92 -23.17 -4.03
N ARG A 143 -4.69 -23.50 -4.45
CA ARG A 143 -4.34 -24.73 -5.16
C ARG A 143 -3.90 -25.88 -4.26
N GLY A 144 -3.70 -25.60 -2.97
CA GLY A 144 -3.10 -26.55 -2.03
C GLY A 144 -1.60 -26.77 -2.27
N GLU A 145 -0.96 -25.86 -2.99
CA GLU A 145 0.47 -25.91 -3.40
C GLU A 145 1.34 -24.96 -2.55
N GLU A 146 0.82 -24.47 -1.41
CA GLU A 146 1.53 -23.48 -0.57
C GLU A 146 2.90 -23.99 -0.12
N ALA A 147 2.98 -25.26 0.31
CA ALA A 147 4.24 -25.81 0.79
C ALA A 147 5.34 -25.96 -0.31
N GLU A 148 4.94 -25.92 -1.59
CA GLU A 148 5.85 -26.08 -2.73
C GLU A 148 6.18 -24.73 -3.38
N LEU A 149 5.24 -23.79 -3.37
CA LEU A 149 5.33 -22.54 -4.14
C LEU A 149 5.44 -21.29 -3.26
N TRP A 150 5.38 -21.43 -1.95
CA TRP A 150 5.54 -20.31 -1.02
C TRP A 150 6.65 -20.58 -0.01
N PRO A 151 7.54 -19.61 0.27
CA PRO A 151 7.65 -18.33 -0.40
C PRO A 151 8.21 -18.42 -1.82
N ALA A 152 7.94 -17.41 -2.65
CA ALA A 152 8.51 -17.35 -3.99
C ALA A 152 10.02 -17.10 -3.93
N ASP A 153 10.80 -17.87 -4.71
CA ASP A 153 12.26 -17.68 -4.79
C ASP A 153 12.62 -16.35 -5.46
N ILE A 154 11.86 -15.93 -6.48
CA ILE A 154 12.14 -14.73 -7.27
C ILE A 154 10.82 -14.07 -7.72
N HIS A 155 10.72 -12.76 -7.56
CA HIS A 155 9.71 -11.93 -8.21
C HIS A 155 10.33 -11.15 -9.36
N VAL A 156 9.90 -11.42 -10.61
CA VAL A 156 10.33 -10.66 -11.79
C VAL A 156 9.27 -9.61 -12.12
N ILE A 157 9.63 -8.33 -11.97
CA ILE A 157 8.67 -7.23 -12.06
C ILE A 157 9.17 -6.08 -12.94
N GLY A 158 8.26 -5.24 -13.43
CA GLY A 158 8.58 -3.98 -14.08
C GLY A 158 9.04 -2.91 -13.08
N LYS A 159 9.86 -1.97 -13.55
CA LYS A 159 10.39 -0.88 -12.72
C LYS A 159 9.30 -0.02 -12.06
N ASP A 160 8.17 0.14 -12.73
CA ASP A 160 7.10 1.04 -12.30
C ASP A 160 6.36 0.52 -11.06
N ILE A 161 6.50 -0.78 -10.77
CA ILE A 161 5.94 -1.44 -9.59
C ILE A 161 7.01 -1.88 -8.57
N LEU A 162 8.25 -1.36 -8.71
CA LEU A 162 9.35 -1.69 -7.81
C LEU A 162 9.03 -1.36 -6.34
N LYS A 163 8.49 -0.17 -6.07
CA LYS A 163 8.12 0.26 -4.71
C LYS A 163 7.13 -0.71 -4.05
N PHE A 164 6.14 -1.19 -4.81
CA PHE A 164 5.14 -2.11 -4.27
C PHE A 164 5.73 -3.46 -3.87
N HIS A 165 6.71 -3.96 -4.62
CA HIS A 165 7.30 -5.29 -4.39
C HIS A 165 8.53 -5.26 -3.48
N ALA A 166 9.31 -4.20 -3.52
CA ALA A 166 10.54 -4.10 -2.71
C ALA A 166 10.32 -3.34 -1.39
N VAL A 167 9.20 -2.63 -1.22
CA VAL A 167 8.89 -1.90 0.02
C VAL A 167 7.58 -2.40 0.65
N TYR A 168 6.45 -2.31 -0.04
CA TYR A 168 5.15 -2.61 0.59
C TYR A 168 5.00 -4.11 0.88
N TRP A 169 5.30 -4.96 -0.09
CA TRP A 169 5.12 -6.41 0.05
C TRP A 169 5.94 -7.03 1.20
N PRO A 170 7.26 -6.82 1.29
CA PRO A 170 8.03 -7.36 2.41
C PRO A 170 7.58 -6.82 3.78
N ILE A 171 7.19 -5.56 3.86
CA ILE A 171 6.63 -5.01 5.11
C ILE A 171 5.30 -5.68 5.47
N MET A 172 4.41 -5.90 4.48
CA MET A 172 3.15 -6.60 4.72
C MET A 172 3.37 -8.01 5.23
N LEU A 173 4.31 -8.76 4.63
CA LEU A 173 4.68 -10.10 5.07
C LEU A 173 5.24 -10.09 6.49
N LYS A 174 6.17 -9.19 6.77
CA LYS A 174 6.77 -9.00 8.10
C LYS A 174 5.71 -8.72 9.17
N ALA A 175 4.84 -7.76 8.91
CA ALA A 175 3.77 -7.39 9.84
C ALA A 175 2.78 -8.52 10.09
N ALA A 176 2.54 -9.36 9.07
CA ALA A 176 1.63 -10.52 9.14
C ALA A 176 2.30 -11.82 9.63
N ASP A 177 3.60 -11.84 9.99
CA ASP A 177 4.39 -13.05 10.29
C ASP A 177 4.27 -14.13 9.17
N LEU A 178 4.37 -13.71 7.93
CA LEU A 178 4.27 -14.56 6.74
C LEU A 178 5.61 -14.65 5.97
N GLU A 179 6.71 -14.44 6.65
CA GLU A 179 8.08 -14.49 6.11
C GLU A 179 8.51 -15.90 5.73
#